data_b02c1caeeee067952b020491bde45a52
#
_entry.id   b02c1caeeee067952b020491bde45a52
#
_cell.length_a   1.000
_cell.length_b   1.000
_cell.length_c   1.000
_cell.angle_alpha   90.00
_cell.angle_beta   90.00
_cell.angle_gamma   90.00
#
_symmetry.space_group_name_H-M   'P 1'
#
loop_
_entity.id
_entity.type
_entity.pdbx_description
1 polymer ?
#
loop_
_entity_poly.entity_id
_entity_poly.type
_entity_poly.pdbx_seq_one_letter_code
_entity_poly.pdbx_strand_id
1 'polypeptide(L)'
;MASILKVNTIQDATNSNTAQTIDSSGRILYPSRPHISFQGNPSQGNYTIGNSETLGATNDGQPAWVTDEASYSTYGVSINDITYNSATGKLTLPITGLYVAYFQVYSNADNSYRLNMHLTLSGGSAQIISAGHVASGVGTISTSHMFKATANSTIHFTQSSGADRTNYGGGYHEYGYIYLLG
;
A
#
# COMPACT_ATOMS: atom_id res chain seq x y z
N MET A 1 -3.30 -5.32 47.77
CA MET A 1 -4.36 -5.74 46.83
C MET A 1 -4.00 -5.20 45.45
N ALA A 2 -3.97 -6.03 44.43
CA ALA A 2 -3.77 -5.56 43.08
C ALA A 2 -5.10 -4.98 42.53
N SER A 3 -5.06 -3.74 42.05
CA SER A 3 -6.20 -3.12 41.38
C SER A 3 -6.25 -3.57 39.93
N ILE A 4 -7.36 -4.10 39.46
CA ILE A 4 -7.60 -4.51 38.09
C ILE A 4 -8.57 -3.50 37.48
N LEU A 5 -8.11 -2.80 36.40
CA LEU A 5 -8.98 -1.99 35.56
C LEU A 5 -9.58 -2.87 34.46
N LYS A 6 -10.90 -2.98 34.42
CA LYS A 6 -11.63 -3.72 33.38
C LYS A 6 -12.25 -2.72 32.43
N VAL A 7 -11.75 -2.66 31.20
CA VAL A 7 -12.27 -1.80 30.13
C VAL A 7 -12.41 -2.59 28.83
N ASN A 8 -13.48 -2.34 28.10
CA ASN A 8 -13.68 -2.91 26.75
C ASN A 8 -13.27 -1.92 25.65
N THR A 9 -13.21 -0.63 25.98
CA THR A 9 -12.95 0.44 25.01
C THR A 9 -12.16 1.55 25.70
N ILE A 10 -11.15 2.08 25.01
CA ILE A 10 -10.44 3.29 25.38
C ILE A 10 -10.76 4.35 24.33
N GLN A 11 -11.33 5.47 24.76
CA GLN A 11 -11.78 6.57 23.90
C GLN A 11 -11.14 7.89 24.34
N ASP A 12 -11.00 8.82 23.39
CA ASP A 12 -10.73 10.22 23.69
C ASP A 12 -11.96 10.85 24.36
N ALA A 13 -11.76 11.49 25.51
CA ALA A 13 -12.84 12.09 26.30
C ALA A 13 -13.50 13.30 25.60
N THR A 14 -12.79 13.94 24.65
CA THR A 14 -13.25 15.18 24.01
C THR A 14 -14.11 14.92 22.78
N ASN A 15 -13.76 13.92 21.95
CA ASN A 15 -14.41 13.67 20.66
C ASN A 15 -14.97 12.24 20.51
N SER A 16 -14.87 11.43 21.57
CA SER A 16 -15.35 10.03 21.62
C SER A 16 -14.70 9.09 20.58
N ASN A 17 -13.56 9.46 20.00
CA ASN A 17 -12.82 8.59 19.09
C ASN A 17 -12.29 7.38 19.83
N THR A 18 -12.57 6.19 19.30
CA THR A 18 -12.11 4.93 19.89
C THR A 18 -10.65 4.70 19.52
N ALA A 19 -9.74 4.77 20.50
CA ALA A 19 -8.32 4.47 20.31
C ALA A 19 -8.04 2.95 20.31
N GLN A 20 -8.74 2.21 21.18
CA GLN A 20 -8.60 0.76 21.34
C GLN A 20 -9.92 0.12 21.70
N THR A 21 -10.15 -1.10 21.20
CA THR A 21 -11.20 -1.99 21.66
C THR A 21 -10.61 -3.33 22.05
N ILE A 22 -11.24 -4.01 23.01
CA ILE A 22 -10.91 -5.40 23.36
C ILE A 22 -12.12 -6.25 22.89
N ASP A 23 -11.88 -7.15 21.96
CA ASP A 23 -12.94 -8.02 21.45
C ASP A 23 -13.29 -9.16 22.45
N SER A 24 -14.30 -9.94 22.14
CA SER A 24 -14.75 -11.05 22.99
C SER A 24 -13.71 -12.16 23.18
N SER A 25 -12.67 -12.19 22.36
CA SER A 25 -11.52 -13.11 22.47
C SER A 25 -10.34 -12.50 23.23
N GLY A 26 -10.46 -11.28 23.74
CA GLY A 26 -9.42 -10.58 24.48
C GLY A 26 -8.34 -9.94 23.60
N ARG A 27 -8.55 -9.82 22.28
CA ARG A 27 -7.60 -9.18 21.37
C ARG A 27 -7.77 -7.66 21.41
N ILE A 28 -6.64 -6.95 21.39
CA ILE A 28 -6.65 -5.48 21.29
C ILE A 28 -6.71 -5.08 19.83
N LEU A 29 -7.74 -4.31 19.47
CA LEU A 29 -7.95 -3.76 18.15
C LEU A 29 -7.69 -2.25 18.17
N TYR A 30 -7.13 -1.73 17.10
CA TYR A 30 -6.83 -0.29 16.88
C TYR A 30 -7.60 0.22 15.67
N PRO A 31 -8.92 0.46 15.78
CA PRO A 31 -9.77 0.77 14.63
C PRO A 31 -9.39 2.08 13.92
N SER A 32 -8.72 2.98 14.63
CA SER A 32 -8.33 4.30 14.11
C SER A 32 -6.91 4.35 13.52
N ARG A 33 -6.22 3.22 13.34
CA ARG A 33 -4.89 3.24 12.70
C ARG A 33 -5.02 3.36 11.20
N PRO A 34 -4.42 4.39 10.59
CA PRO A 34 -4.37 4.50 9.13
C PRO A 34 -3.75 3.26 8.49
N HIS A 35 -4.48 2.69 7.54
CA HIS A 35 -4.01 1.58 6.73
C HIS A 35 -4.69 1.57 5.37
N ILE A 36 -4.07 0.91 4.43
CA ILE A 36 -4.66 0.54 3.15
C ILE A 36 -4.07 -0.80 2.72
N SER A 37 -4.91 -1.67 2.20
CA SER A 37 -4.50 -2.77 1.35
C SER A 37 -5.12 -2.60 -0.03
N PHE A 38 -4.40 -2.95 -1.07
CA PHE A 38 -4.82 -2.77 -2.45
C PHE A 38 -4.32 -3.92 -3.31
N GLN A 39 -5.00 -4.14 -4.41
CA GLN A 39 -4.66 -5.20 -5.37
C GLN A 39 -4.90 -4.75 -6.80
N GLY A 40 -4.28 -5.43 -7.76
CA GLY A 40 -4.59 -5.26 -9.17
C GLY A 40 -6.07 -5.60 -9.45
N ASN A 41 -6.64 -4.96 -10.46
CA ASN A 41 -8.02 -5.21 -10.85
C ASN A 41 -8.15 -6.62 -11.45
N PRO A 42 -8.87 -7.55 -10.83
CA PRO A 42 -8.96 -8.94 -11.29
C PRO A 42 -9.72 -9.12 -12.62
N SER A 43 -10.52 -8.14 -13.00
CA SER A 43 -11.16 -8.12 -14.32
C SER A 43 -10.23 -7.62 -15.42
N GLN A 44 -9.02 -7.14 -15.03
CA GLN A 44 -8.01 -6.66 -15.95
C GLN A 44 -7.14 -7.82 -16.44
N GLY A 45 -6.98 -7.90 -17.74
CA GLY A 45 -5.97 -8.77 -18.36
C GLY A 45 -4.55 -8.23 -18.14
N ASN A 46 -3.57 -8.89 -18.77
CA ASN A 46 -2.21 -8.40 -18.77
C ASN A 46 -2.14 -6.99 -19.39
N TYR A 47 -1.25 -6.17 -18.85
CA TYR A 47 -1.05 -4.81 -19.35
C TYR A 47 0.45 -4.50 -19.48
N THR A 48 0.76 -3.57 -20.38
CA THR A 48 2.13 -3.08 -20.57
C THR A 48 2.34 -1.87 -19.71
N ILE A 49 3.48 -1.82 -19.04
CA ILE A 49 3.95 -0.65 -18.27
C ILE A 49 5.26 -0.16 -18.86
N GLY A 50 5.35 1.13 -19.13
CA GLY A 50 6.55 1.79 -19.62
C GLY A 50 7.62 1.95 -18.55
N ASN A 51 8.84 2.20 -18.97
CA ASN A 51 9.95 2.45 -18.06
C ASN A 51 9.70 3.72 -17.22
N SER A 52 9.82 3.60 -15.91
CA SER A 52 9.60 4.66 -14.91
C SER A 52 8.15 5.12 -14.72
N GLU A 53 7.19 4.45 -15.34
CA GLU A 53 5.76 4.71 -15.11
C GLU A 53 5.34 4.27 -13.71
N THR A 54 4.30 4.92 -13.20
CA THR A 54 3.75 4.64 -11.86
C THR A 54 2.70 3.54 -11.95
N LEU A 55 2.90 2.47 -11.18
CA LEU A 55 1.95 1.37 -11.06
C LEU A 55 0.63 1.85 -10.41
N GLY A 56 -0.49 1.37 -10.94
CA GLY A 56 -1.82 1.79 -10.51
C GLY A 56 -2.24 3.20 -10.96
N ALA A 57 -1.48 3.86 -11.84
CA ALA A 57 -1.79 5.19 -12.34
C ALA A 57 -2.52 5.13 -13.69
N THR A 58 -3.80 5.51 -13.73
CA THR A 58 -4.58 5.50 -14.98
C THR A 58 -4.09 6.52 -16.00
N ASN A 59 -3.44 7.60 -15.57
CA ASN A 59 -2.81 8.57 -16.46
C ASN A 59 -1.67 7.98 -17.31
N ASP A 60 -1.04 6.93 -16.81
CA ASP A 60 0.02 6.20 -17.50
C ASP A 60 -0.53 4.99 -18.29
N GLY A 61 -1.86 4.93 -18.48
CA GLY A 61 -2.53 3.82 -19.19
C GLY A 61 -2.62 2.53 -18.37
N GLN A 62 -2.29 2.58 -17.08
CA GLN A 62 -2.34 1.44 -16.18
C GLN A 62 -3.75 1.23 -15.61
N PRO A 63 -4.13 -0.01 -15.24
CA PRO A 63 -5.34 -0.23 -14.48
C PRO A 63 -5.22 0.36 -13.08
N ALA A 64 -6.26 1.05 -12.61
CA ALA A 64 -6.33 1.47 -11.21
C ALA A 64 -6.37 0.24 -10.29
N TRP A 65 -5.72 0.34 -9.14
CA TRP A 65 -5.86 -0.66 -8.09
C TRP A 65 -7.26 -0.67 -7.49
N VAL A 66 -7.66 -1.82 -7.01
CA VAL A 66 -8.89 -1.99 -6.22
C VAL A 66 -8.52 -1.83 -4.74
N THR A 67 -9.21 -0.92 -4.07
CA THR A 67 -9.02 -0.61 -2.64
C THR A 67 -10.30 -0.82 -1.84
N ASP A 68 -11.39 -1.25 -2.48
CA ASP A 68 -12.72 -1.37 -1.89
C ASP A 68 -13.07 -2.81 -1.57
N GLU A 69 -13.38 -3.08 -0.28
CA GLU A 69 -13.85 -4.39 0.19
C GLU A 69 -15.14 -4.85 -0.49
N ALA A 70 -16.03 -3.92 -0.86
CA ALA A 70 -17.31 -4.28 -1.50
C ALA A 70 -17.10 -4.95 -2.86
N SER A 71 -16.01 -4.61 -3.56
CA SER A 71 -15.67 -5.19 -4.85
C SER A 71 -14.87 -6.50 -4.73
N TYR A 72 -14.20 -6.74 -3.58
CA TYR A 72 -13.30 -7.89 -3.40
C TYR A 72 -13.18 -8.38 -1.96
N SER A 73 -14.28 -8.73 -1.33
CA SER A 73 -14.33 -9.29 0.03
C SER A 73 -13.47 -10.56 0.22
N THR A 74 -13.14 -11.26 -0.86
CA THR A 74 -12.39 -12.53 -0.80
C THR A 74 -10.90 -12.33 -0.48
N TYR A 75 -10.33 -11.14 -0.72
CA TYR A 75 -8.88 -10.88 -0.60
C TYR A 75 -8.52 -9.91 0.52
N GLY A 76 -9.47 -9.47 1.33
CA GLY A 76 -9.22 -8.62 2.49
C GLY A 76 -8.66 -7.24 2.16
N VAL A 77 -9.09 -6.65 1.03
CA VAL A 77 -8.75 -5.27 0.69
C VAL A 77 -9.48 -4.34 1.65
N SER A 78 -8.78 -3.43 2.28
CA SER A 78 -9.38 -2.47 3.21
C SER A 78 -8.67 -1.12 3.15
N ILE A 79 -9.41 -0.06 3.46
CA ILE A 79 -8.90 1.31 3.52
C ILE A 79 -9.37 1.99 4.78
N ASN A 80 -8.46 2.68 5.46
CA ASN A 80 -8.76 3.57 6.57
C ASN A 80 -7.79 4.76 6.55
N ASP A 81 -8.30 5.96 6.29
CA ASP A 81 -7.61 7.26 6.28
C ASP A 81 -6.46 7.44 5.25
N ILE A 82 -5.81 6.38 4.77
CA ILE A 82 -4.85 6.50 3.65
C ILE A 82 -5.64 6.65 2.35
N THR A 83 -5.42 7.73 1.61
CA THR A 83 -6.14 7.97 0.36
C THR A 83 -5.34 7.54 -0.85
N TYR A 84 -6.01 6.91 -1.81
CA TYR A 84 -5.45 6.49 -3.08
C TYR A 84 -5.96 7.40 -4.21
N ASN A 85 -5.04 7.95 -4.99
CA ASN A 85 -5.36 8.70 -6.20
C ASN A 85 -5.12 7.82 -7.43
N SER A 86 -6.19 7.31 -8.02
CA SER A 86 -6.13 6.41 -9.17
C SER A 86 -5.55 7.07 -10.44
N ALA A 87 -5.65 8.39 -10.60
CA ALA A 87 -5.06 9.07 -11.75
C ALA A 87 -3.52 9.03 -11.71
N THR A 88 -2.93 9.06 -10.51
CA THR A 88 -1.48 9.20 -10.35
C THR A 88 -0.81 8.01 -9.67
N GLY A 89 -1.56 7.00 -9.23
CA GLY A 89 -1.04 5.84 -8.49
C GLY A 89 -0.49 6.17 -7.10
N LYS A 90 -0.73 7.39 -6.58
CA LYS A 90 -0.17 7.84 -5.31
C LYS A 90 -1.09 7.54 -4.14
N LEU A 91 -0.47 7.15 -3.04
CA LEU A 91 -1.10 6.86 -1.74
C LEU A 91 -0.66 7.95 -0.76
N THR A 92 -1.61 8.71 -0.21
CA THR A 92 -1.33 9.82 0.72
C THR A 92 -1.49 9.38 2.16
N LEU A 93 -0.46 9.62 2.96
CA LEU A 93 -0.39 9.27 4.38
C LEU A 93 -0.99 10.41 5.21
N PRO A 94 -2.02 10.15 6.04
CA PRO A 94 -2.79 11.21 6.70
C PRO A 94 -2.08 11.86 7.88
N ILE A 95 -1.23 11.12 8.59
CA ILE A 95 -0.58 11.59 9.83
C ILE A 95 0.92 11.33 9.85
N THR A 96 1.64 12.05 10.70
CA THR A 96 3.06 11.81 10.96
C THR A 96 3.23 10.54 11.79
N GLY A 97 4.13 9.64 11.37
CA GLY A 97 4.38 8.42 12.11
C GLY A 97 5.38 7.47 11.44
N LEU A 98 5.50 6.29 12.05
CA LEU A 98 6.29 5.18 11.53
C LEU A 98 5.36 4.25 10.75
N TYR A 99 5.64 4.06 9.48
CA TYR A 99 4.86 3.22 8.57
C TYR A 99 5.64 2.00 8.12
N VAL A 100 4.93 0.94 7.78
CA VAL A 100 5.43 -0.17 6.99
C VAL A 100 4.64 -0.26 5.69
N ALA A 101 5.33 -0.45 4.59
CA ALA A 101 4.74 -0.68 3.28
C ALA A 101 5.33 -1.93 2.64
N TYR A 102 4.49 -2.62 1.90
CA TYR A 102 4.84 -3.75 1.05
C TYR A 102 4.10 -3.64 -0.27
N PHE A 103 4.76 -4.02 -1.35
CA PHE A 103 4.12 -4.17 -2.65
C PHE A 103 4.80 -5.28 -3.46
N GLN A 104 3.99 -6.03 -4.19
CA GLN A 104 4.48 -7.01 -5.15
C GLN A 104 3.75 -6.91 -6.49
N VAL A 105 4.43 -7.33 -7.53
CA VAL A 105 3.88 -7.50 -8.87
C VAL A 105 4.46 -8.77 -9.51
N TYR A 106 3.65 -9.47 -10.30
CA TYR A 106 4.08 -10.57 -11.14
C TYR A 106 4.27 -10.05 -12.57
N SER A 107 5.47 -10.17 -13.08
CA SER A 107 5.85 -9.58 -14.36
C SER A 107 6.64 -10.54 -15.23
N ASN A 108 6.56 -10.35 -16.54
CA ASN A 108 7.46 -10.95 -17.51
C ASN A 108 8.62 -9.99 -17.78
N ALA A 109 9.78 -10.32 -17.27
CA ALA A 109 10.98 -9.52 -17.43
C ALA A 109 11.98 -10.26 -18.33
N ASP A 110 12.08 -9.88 -19.59
CA ASP A 110 13.09 -10.43 -20.51
C ASP A 110 14.51 -9.95 -20.16
N ASN A 111 14.62 -8.85 -19.40
CA ASN A 111 15.85 -8.28 -18.87
C ASN A 111 15.65 -7.88 -17.40
N SER A 112 16.69 -7.33 -16.78
CA SER A 112 16.60 -6.90 -15.39
C SER A 112 15.43 -5.94 -15.15
N TYR A 113 14.62 -6.26 -14.15
CA TYR A 113 13.45 -5.51 -13.75
C TYR A 113 13.62 -5.05 -12.31
N ARG A 114 13.36 -3.78 -12.07
CA ARG A 114 13.38 -3.21 -10.71
C ARG A 114 12.03 -2.61 -10.38
N LEU A 115 11.50 -3.00 -9.24
CA LEU A 115 10.33 -2.40 -8.62
C LEU A 115 10.80 -1.43 -7.55
N ASN A 116 10.53 -0.15 -7.71
CA ASN A 116 10.96 0.89 -6.77
C ASN A 116 9.77 1.36 -5.93
N MET A 117 10.00 1.54 -4.64
CA MET A 117 9.10 2.23 -3.73
C MET A 117 9.64 3.65 -3.49
N HIS A 118 8.82 4.64 -3.79
CA HIS A 118 9.15 6.05 -3.63
C HIS A 118 8.39 6.66 -2.47
N LEU A 119 9.08 7.43 -1.64
CA LEU A 119 8.49 8.29 -0.63
C LEU A 119 8.73 9.75 -1.02
N THR A 120 7.68 10.54 -1.02
CA THR A 120 7.74 12.00 -1.13
C THR A 120 7.25 12.59 0.17
N LEU A 121 8.14 13.15 0.98
CA LEU A 121 7.75 13.90 2.17
C LEU A 121 6.98 15.16 1.76
N SER A 122 6.07 15.62 2.61
CA SER A 122 5.29 16.84 2.36
C SER A 122 6.21 18.01 2.04
N GLY A 123 6.04 18.62 0.85
CA GLY A 123 6.88 19.70 0.35
C GLY A 123 8.26 19.30 -0.19
N GLY A 124 8.59 18.01 -0.22
CA GLY A 124 9.87 17.48 -0.69
C GLY A 124 9.82 16.87 -2.10
N SER A 125 10.95 16.35 -2.52
CA SER A 125 11.09 15.56 -3.76
C SER A 125 10.96 14.07 -3.46
N ALA A 126 10.53 13.29 -4.46
CA ALA A 126 10.46 11.84 -4.37
C ALA A 126 11.84 11.21 -4.18
N GLN A 127 11.94 10.29 -3.23
CA GLN A 127 13.15 9.50 -2.96
C GLN A 127 12.82 8.02 -3.07
N ILE A 128 13.68 7.22 -3.70
CA ILE A 128 13.56 5.77 -3.65
C ILE A 128 14.01 5.30 -2.26
N ILE A 129 13.09 4.69 -1.52
CA ILE A 129 13.34 4.20 -0.16
C ILE A 129 13.54 2.68 -0.10
N SER A 130 13.09 1.96 -1.11
CA SER A 130 13.30 0.52 -1.25
C SER A 130 13.18 0.11 -2.71
N ALA A 131 13.83 -1.00 -3.09
CA ALA A 131 13.70 -1.58 -4.41
C ALA A 131 13.81 -3.10 -4.36
N GLY A 132 12.90 -3.77 -5.07
CA GLY A 132 13.05 -5.18 -5.44
C GLY A 132 13.70 -5.30 -6.81
N HIS A 133 14.30 -6.45 -7.09
CA HIS A 133 14.98 -6.70 -8.37
C HIS A 133 14.83 -8.15 -8.82
N VAL A 134 14.60 -8.36 -10.09
CA VAL A 134 14.67 -9.67 -10.75
C VAL A 134 15.59 -9.56 -11.98
N ALA A 135 16.47 -10.54 -12.17
CA ALA A 135 17.47 -10.48 -13.23
C ALA A 135 16.88 -10.71 -14.63
N SER A 136 16.03 -11.72 -14.78
CA SER A 136 15.31 -12.04 -16.02
C SER A 136 14.26 -13.12 -15.77
N GLY A 137 13.31 -13.24 -16.68
CA GLY A 137 12.27 -14.27 -16.67
C GLY A 137 10.94 -13.78 -16.11
N VAL A 138 9.98 -14.71 -16.04
CA VAL A 138 8.65 -14.47 -15.46
C VAL A 138 8.72 -14.74 -13.98
N GLY A 139 8.25 -13.81 -13.16
CA GLY A 139 8.26 -14.02 -11.71
C GLY A 139 7.65 -12.89 -10.91
N THR A 140 7.52 -13.17 -9.62
CA THR A 140 7.09 -12.17 -8.63
C THR A 140 8.30 -11.35 -8.19
N ILE A 141 8.12 -10.04 -8.21
CA ILE A 141 9.05 -9.09 -7.60
C ILE A 141 8.33 -8.32 -6.50
N SER A 142 8.99 -8.11 -5.39
CA SER A 142 8.43 -7.38 -4.26
C SER A 142 9.42 -6.38 -3.67
N THR A 143 8.88 -5.38 -3.00
CA THR A 143 9.63 -4.40 -2.22
C THR A 143 8.90 -4.15 -0.90
N SER A 144 9.65 -3.95 0.16
CA SER A 144 9.11 -3.59 1.48
C SER A 144 10.04 -2.65 2.21
N HIS A 145 9.48 -1.78 3.03
CA HIS A 145 10.26 -0.87 3.86
C HIS A 145 9.48 -0.39 5.07
N MET A 146 10.23 -0.12 6.15
CA MET A 146 9.73 0.59 7.32
C MET A 146 10.36 1.99 7.33
N PHE A 147 9.53 3.03 7.40
CA PHE A 147 9.98 4.41 7.22
C PHE A 147 9.18 5.39 8.07
N LYS A 148 9.80 6.51 8.42
CA LYS A 148 9.10 7.66 9.02
C LYS A 148 8.59 8.58 7.91
N ALA A 149 7.37 9.06 8.08
CA ALA A 149 6.75 10.05 7.19
C ALA A 149 6.04 11.14 8.00
N THR A 150 5.97 12.33 7.43
CA THR A 150 5.13 13.42 7.92
C THR A 150 3.72 13.30 7.32
N ALA A 151 2.73 13.94 7.94
CA ALA A 151 1.39 14.05 7.38
C ALA A 151 1.44 14.62 5.95
N ASN A 152 0.55 14.14 5.08
CA ASN A 152 0.47 14.48 3.66
C ASN A 152 1.69 14.06 2.81
N SER A 153 2.56 13.21 3.34
CA SER A 153 3.56 12.50 2.53
C SER A 153 2.87 11.52 1.60
N THR A 154 3.47 11.24 0.43
CA THR A 154 2.93 10.27 -0.51
C THR A 154 3.87 9.12 -0.77
N ILE A 155 3.31 7.94 -1.00
CA ILE A 155 4.01 6.75 -1.50
C ILE A 155 3.47 6.42 -2.89
N HIS A 156 4.36 5.97 -3.76
CA HIS A 156 4.02 5.35 -5.04
C HIS A 156 5.08 4.33 -5.45
N PHE A 157 4.71 3.49 -6.41
CA PHE A 157 5.59 2.42 -6.91
C PHE A 157 5.80 2.60 -8.40
N THR A 158 7.06 2.44 -8.85
CA THR A 158 7.41 2.52 -10.27
C THR A 158 8.19 1.29 -10.69
N GLN A 159 8.11 0.95 -11.96
CA GLN A 159 9.07 0.04 -12.53
C GLN A 159 10.26 0.80 -13.14
N SER A 160 11.41 0.11 -13.19
CA SER A 160 12.58 0.59 -13.93
C SER A 160 13.28 -0.61 -14.54
N SER A 161 13.29 -0.69 -15.85
CA SER A 161 13.82 -1.84 -16.59
C SER A 161 14.55 -1.45 -17.88
N GLY A 162 14.55 -0.15 -18.23
CA GLY A 162 15.09 0.35 -19.49
C GLY A 162 14.22 0.05 -20.72
N ALA A 163 13.10 -0.65 -20.55
CA ALA A 163 12.12 -0.97 -21.60
C ALA A 163 10.73 -1.23 -21.01
N ASP A 164 9.73 -1.26 -21.87
CA ASP A 164 8.36 -1.63 -21.50
C ASP A 164 8.28 -3.08 -21.02
N ARG A 165 7.37 -3.37 -20.10
CA ARG A 165 7.16 -4.69 -19.53
C ARG A 165 5.70 -5.08 -19.54
N THR A 166 5.44 -6.37 -19.63
CA THR A 166 4.11 -6.93 -19.42
C THR A 166 3.97 -7.34 -17.97
N ASN A 167 3.08 -6.66 -17.25
CA ASN A 167 2.62 -7.10 -15.96
C ASN A 167 1.37 -7.98 -16.13
N TYR A 168 1.29 -9.04 -15.34
CA TYR A 168 0.12 -9.90 -15.34
C TYR A 168 -0.94 -9.24 -14.44
N GLY A 169 -2.05 -8.83 -15.06
CA GLY A 169 -3.18 -8.24 -14.35
C GLY A 169 -3.89 -9.25 -13.45
N GLY A 170 -4.65 -8.72 -12.51
CA GLY A 170 -5.46 -9.51 -11.59
C GLY A 170 -4.96 -9.49 -10.15
N GLY A 171 -5.88 -9.71 -9.23
CA GLY A 171 -5.64 -9.55 -7.79
C GLY A 171 -4.58 -10.47 -7.18
N TYR A 172 -4.22 -11.58 -7.84
CA TYR A 172 -3.18 -12.47 -7.36
C TYR A 172 -1.76 -12.02 -7.71
N HIS A 173 -1.65 -11.22 -8.76
CA HIS A 173 -0.39 -10.89 -9.38
C HIS A 173 0.16 -9.57 -8.89
N GLU A 174 -0.71 -8.73 -8.39
CA GLU A 174 -0.38 -7.39 -7.95
C GLU A 174 -1.13 -7.08 -6.67
N TYR A 175 -0.41 -6.91 -5.56
CA TYR A 175 -1.02 -6.50 -4.31
C TYR A 175 -0.03 -5.77 -3.40
N GLY A 176 -0.56 -4.94 -2.49
CA GLY A 176 0.24 -4.25 -1.51
C GLY A 176 -0.55 -3.81 -0.29
N TYR A 177 0.17 -3.32 0.68
CA TYR A 177 -0.40 -2.73 1.88
C TYR A 177 0.50 -1.66 2.47
N ILE A 178 -0.11 -0.73 3.19
CA ILE A 178 0.57 0.26 4.03
C ILE A 178 -0.15 0.32 5.36
N TYR A 179 0.60 0.29 6.46
CA TYR A 179 0.08 0.39 7.82
C TYR A 179 0.89 1.39 8.64
N LEU A 180 0.19 2.19 9.46
CA LEU A 180 0.82 2.95 10.53
C LEU A 180 1.16 2.01 11.69
N LEU A 181 2.41 2.01 12.12
CA LEU A 181 2.88 1.24 13.28
C LEU A 181 2.80 2.03 14.57
N GLY A 182 3.09 3.34 14.53
CA GLY A 182 3.08 4.23 15.69
C GLY A 182 3.64 5.62 15.39
#